data_893e8525c5fe2b3f5dd8eff100e685e9
#
_entry.id   893e8525c5fe2b3f5dd8eff100e685e9
#
_cell.length_a   1.000
_cell.length_b   1.000
_cell.length_c   1.000
_cell.angle_alpha   90.00
_cell.angle_beta   90.00
_cell.angle_gamma   90.00
#
_symmetry.space_group_name_H-M   'P 1'
#
loop_
_entity.id
_entity.type
_entity.pdbx_description
1 polymer ?
#
loop_
_entity_poly.entity_id
_entity_poly.type
_entity_poly.pdbx_seq_one_letter_code
_entity_poly.pdbx_strand_id
1 'polypeptide(L)'
;MIAYLSGGMEHALNEGEGRRNKMTKWLKDNLGHSVIDPVKSSRQYVDDTGSHNYRAWKQSDPERYKDFVRKLIHQDLDGVINRADYVICLWDDGVLKGGGTHGEVTIAYHHGIPVYLVNRLPFEDLSGWIFSCSTELFLDFDQLKENLLKLYN
;
A
#
# COMPACT_ATOMS: atom_id res chain seq x y z
N MET A 1 -8.82 14.47 4.76
CA MET A 1 -7.94 13.90 3.69
C MET A 1 -8.04 12.39 3.68
N ILE A 2 -7.59 11.75 2.61
CA ILE A 2 -7.65 10.29 2.42
C ILE A 2 -6.22 9.77 2.25
N ALA A 3 -5.80 8.85 3.12
CA ALA A 3 -4.53 8.16 3.04
C ALA A 3 -4.69 6.80 2.35
N TYR A 4 -3.79 6.45 1.44
CA TYR A 4 -3.68 5.10 0.89
C TYR A 4 -2.58 4.34 1.65
N LEU A 5 -2.89 3.14 2.17
CA LEU A 5 -1.93 2.34 2.92
C LEU A 5 -1.29 1.27 2.04
N SER A 6 -0.09 1.56 1.54
CA SER A 6 0.72 0.66 0.72
C SER A 6 1.68 -0.18 1.55
N GLY A 7 2.12 -1.30 1.00
CA GLY A 7 3.07 -2.22 1.63
C GLY A 7 2.78 -3.66 1.25
N GLY A 8 3.66 -4.59 1.65
CA GLY A 8 3.54 -6.00 1.29
C GLY A 8 2.22 -6.62 1.73
N MET A 9 1.60 -7.35 0.84
CA MET A 9 0.39 -8.14 1.08
C MET A 9 0.65 -9.64 0.91
N GLU A 10 1.04 -10.03 -0.30
CA GLU A 10 1.14 -11.43 -0.72
C GLU A 10 2.14 -12.24 0.13
N HIS A 11 3.22 -11.60 0.56
CA HIS A 11 4.30 -12.24 1.33
C HIS A 11 4.39 -11.72 2.77
N ALA A 12 3.46 -10.87 3.21
CA ALA A 12 3.40 -10.36 4.57
C ALA A 12 2.55 -11.26 5.47
N LEU A 13 2.88 -11.32 6.76
CA LEU A 13 2.05 -12.00 7.75
C LEU A 13 0.65 -11.37 7.78
N ASN A 14 -0.40 -12.21 7.58
CA ASN A 14 -1.79 -11.78 7.52
C ASN A 14 -2.01 -10.56 6.60
N GLU A 15 -1.30 -10.53 5.48
CA GLU A 15 -1.37 -9.47 4.47
C GLU A 15 -1.12 -8.05 5.02
N GLY A 16 -0.46 -7.94 6.17
CA GLY A 16 -0.16 -6.66 6.83
C GLY A 16 -1.35 -6.01 7.55
N GLU A 17 -2.39 -6.78 7.85
CA GLU A 17 -3.64 -6.29 8.45
C GLU A 17 -3.42 -5.56 9.78
N GLY A 18 -2.65 -6.14 10.70
CA GLY A 18 -2.43 -5.56 12.03
C GLY A 18 -1.83 -4.15 11.96
N ARG A 19 -0.85 -3.96 11.11
CA ARG A 19 -0.22 -2.65 10.85
C ARG A 19 -1.21 -1.66 10.26
N ARG A 20 -1.97 -2.09 9.25
CA ARG A 20 -2.94 -1.22 8.58
C ARG A 20 -4.06 -0.79 9.52
N ASN A 21 -4.57 -1.69 10.35
CA ASN A 21 -5.61 -1.38 11.33
C ASN A 21 -5.13 -0.36 12.38
N LYS A 22 -3.91 -0.50 12.89
CA LYS A 22 -3.31 0.45 13.83
C LYS A 22 -3.16 1.83 13.21
N MET A 23 -2.67 1.90 11.98
CA MET A 23 -2.48 3.17 11.29
C MET A 23 -3.81 3.83 10.92
N THR A 24 -4.79 3.05 10.48
CA THR A 24 -6.14 3.53 10.19
C THR A 24 -6.77 4.18 11.42
N LYS A 25 -6.70 3.49 12.56
CA LYS A 25 -7.23 4.04 13.82
C LYS A 25 -6.51 5.33 14.20
N TRP A 26 -5.19 5.34 14.13
CA TRP A 26 -4.41 6.52 14.51
C TRP A 26 -4.74 7.74 13.63
N LEU A 27 -4.81 7.56 12.31
CA LEU A 27 -5.16 8.63 11.36
C LEU A 27 -6.55 9.22 11.63
N LYS A 28 -7.51 8.35 11.90
CA LYS A 28 -8.87 8.78 12.23
C LYS A 28 -8.91 9.57 13.54
N ASP A 29 -8.28 9.04 14.59
CA ASP A 29 -8.37 9.60 15.94
C ASP A 29 -7.59 10.91 16.08
N ASN A 30 -6.47 11.08 15.37
CA ASN A 30 -5.58 12.23 15.53
C ASN A 30 -5.72 13.31 14.45
N LEU A 31 -6.10 12.91 13.23
CA LEU A 31 -6.18 13.83 12.09
C LEU A 31 -7.58 13.88 11.45
N GLY A 32 -8.49 12.99 11.83
CA GLY A 32 -9.80 12.88 11.18
C GLY A 32 -9.71 12.41 9.72
N HIS A 33 -8.60 11.78 9.33
CA HIS A 33 -8.40 11.30 7.97
C HIS A 33 -9.06 9.94 7.74
N SER A 34 -9.59 9.76 6.54
CA SER A 34 -10.07 8.46 6.04
C SER A 34 -8.91 7.65 5.44
N VAL A 35 -9.14 6.35 5.28
CA VAL A 35 -8.11 5.43 4.77
C VAL A 35 -8.67 4.56 3.65
N ILE A 36 -7.87 4.38 2.60
CA ILE A 36 -8.04 3.31 1.62
C ILE A 36 -7.06 2.20 2.01
N ASP A 37 -7.62 1.05 2.39
CA ASP A 37 -6.87 -0.15 2.70
C ASP A 37 -7.05 -1.16 1.56
N PRO A 38 -6.01 -1.37 0.72
CA PRO A 38 -6.13 -2.27 -0.44
C PRO A 38 -6.40 -3.72 -0.04
N VAL A 39 -5.99 -4.15 1.15
CA VAL A 39 -6.30 -5.50 1.66
C VAL A 39 -7.80 -5.67 1.85
N LYS A 40 -8.45 -4.71 2.50
CA LYS A 40 -9.91 -4.75 2.72
C LYS A 40 -10.67 -4.70 1.39
N SER A 41 -10.25 -3.83 0.49
CA SER A 41 -10.86 -3.71 -0.84
C SER A 41 -10.71 -5.00 -1.65
N SER A 42 -9.54 -5.63 -1.65
CA SER A 42 -9.29 -6.89 -2.33
C SER A 42 -10.10 -8.04 -1.73
N ARG A 43 -10.17 -8.14 -0.40
CA ARG A 43 -10.98 -9.15 0.29
C ARG A 43 -12.46 -9.01 -0.04
N GLN A 44 -12.97 -7.77 -0.07
CA GLN A 44 -14.36 -7.52 -0.45
C GLN A 44 -14.64 -7.98 -1.87
N TYR A 45 -13.75 -7.69 -2.82
CA TYR A 45 -13.90 -8.15 -4.20
C TYR A 45 -13.83 -9.66 -4.32
N VAL A 46 -12.94 -10.33 -3.59
CA VAL A 46 -12.86 -11.79 -3.52
C VAL A 46 -14.16 -12.39 -2.98
N ASP A 47 -14.71 -11.82 -1.90
CA ASP A 47 -15.97 -12.27 -1.32
C ASP A 47 -17.14 -12.07 -2.29
N ASP A 48 -17.26 -10.91 -2.91
CA ASP A 48 -18.36 -10.57 -3.84
C ASP A 48 -18.36 -11.46 -5.09
N THR A 49 -17.19 -11.92 -5.54
CA THR A 49 -17.03 -12.76 -6.74
C THR A 49 -16.90 -14.24 -6.43
N GLY A 50 -16.81 -14.63 -5.15
CA GLY A 50 -16.59 -16.02 -4.76
C GLY A 50 -15.22 -16.57 -5.20
N SER A 51 -14.22 -15.70 -5.34
CA SER A 51 -12.91 -16.04 -5.94
C SER A 51 -11.83 -16.33 -4.89
N HIS A 52 -12.17 -17.03 -3.80
CA HIS A 52 -11.27 -17.30 -2.67
C HIS A 52 -10.03 -18.12 -3.06
N ASN A 53 -10.10 -18.91 -4.14
CA ASN A 53 -9.00 -19.72 -4.67
C ASN A 53 -8.13 -19.01 -5.71
N TYR A 54 -8.31 -17.72 -5.97
CA TYR A 54 -7.69 -17.06 -7.12
C TYR A 54 -6.15 -17.21 -7.16
N ARG A 55 -5.47 -17.26 -6.02
CA ARG A 55 -4.01 -17.41 -5.98
C ARG A 55 -3.52 -18.75 -6.56
N ALA A 56 -4.31 -19.81 -6.40
CA ALA A 56 -4.01 -21.12 -7.01
C ALA A 56 -4.11 -21.08 -8.53
N TRP A 57 -4.91 -20.20 -9.11
CA TRP A 57 -5.08 -20.08 -10.56
C TRP A 57 -3.79 -19.68 -11.28
N LYS A 58 -2.85 -19.04 -10.58
CA LYS A 58 -1.56 -18.68 -11.18
C LYS A 58 -0.85 -19.90 -11.79
N GLN A 59 -1.01 -21.06 -11.17
CA GLN A 59 -0.45 -22.32 -11.62
C GLN A 59 -1.43 -23.12 -12.50
N SER A 60 -2.70 -23.21 -12.11
CA SER A 60 -3.70 -24.05 -12.75
C SER A 60 -4.37 -23.42 -13.97
N ASP A 61 -4.55 -22.10 -13.99
CA ASP A 61 -5.19 -21.33 -15.06
C ASP A 61 -4.63 -19.90 -15.10
N PRO A 62 -3.41 -19.70 -15.65
CA PRO A 62 -2.73 -18.41 -15.63
C PRO A 62 -3.51 -17.26 -16.26
N GLU A 63 -4.27 -17.51 -17.33
CA GLU A 63 -5.05 -16.45 -17.99
C GLU A 63 -6.22 -15.99 -17.12
N ARG A 64 -6.91 -16.91 -16.46
CA ARG A 64 -7.95 -16.58 -15.49
C ARG A 64 -7.38 -15.80 -14.31
N TYR A 65 -6.22 -16.19 -13.78
CA TYR A 65 -5.51 -15.47 -12.73
C TYR A 65 -5.20 -14.04 -13.15
N LYS A 66 -4.63 -13.87 -14.33
CA LYS A 66 -4.26 -12.58 -14.89
C LYS A 66 -5.47 -11.65 -15.03
N ASP A 67 -6.57 -12.16 -15.58
CA ASP A 67 -7.80 -11.37 -15.75
C ASP A 67 -8.39 -10.94 -14.40
N PHE A 68 -8.37 -11.82 -13.42
CA PHE A 68 -8.82 -11.50 -12.06
C PHE A 68 -7.94 -10.45 -11.41
N VAL A 69 -6.62 -10.65 -11.40
CA VAL A 69 -5.66 -9.75 -10.73
C VAL A 69 -5.63 -8.38 -11.40
N ARG A 70 -5.83 -8.28 -12.71
CA ARG A 70 -5.96 -6.99 -13.41
C ARG A 70 -7.08 -6.12 -12.84
N LYS A 71 -8.19 -6.72 -12.41
CA LYS A 71 -9.28 -5.97 -11.76
C LYS A 71 -8.85 -5.44 -10.39
N LEU A 72 -8.10 -6.22 -9.62
CA LEU A 72 -7.53 -5.76 -8.36
C LEU A 72 -6.51 -4.62 -8.60
N ILE A 73 -5.66 -4.74 -9.61
CA ILE A 73 -4.71 -3.70 -10.00
C ILE A 73 -5.44 -2.40 -10.35
N HIS A 74 -6.47 -2.45 -11.17
CA HIS A 74 -7.26 -1.27 -11.52
C HIS A 74 -7.88 -0.61 -10.30
N GLN A 75 -8.42 -1.40 -9.38
CA GLN A 75 -9.00 -0.91 -8.13
C GLN A 75 -7.96 -0.21 -7.27
N ASP A 76 -6.78 -0.81 -7.11
CA ASP A 76 -5.70 -0.26 -6.28
C ASP A 76 -5.14 1.02 -6.90
N LEU A 77 -4.85 1.02 -8.20
CA LEU A 77 -4.33 2.20 -8.90
C LEU A 77 -5.36 3.35 -8.93
N ASP A 78 -6.64 3.04 -9.11
CA ASP A 78 -7.70 4.05 -8.99
C ASP A 78 -7.72 4.67 -7.59
N GLY A 79 -7.57 3.85 -6.56
CA GLY A 79 -7.47 4.31 -5.18
C GLY A 79 -6.32 5.29 -4.98
N VAL A 80 -5.15 5.00 -5.55
CA VAL A 80 -3.98 5.88 -5.49
C VAL A 80 -4.18 7.17 -6.29
N ILE A 81 -4.56 7.04 -7.57
CA ILE A 81 -4.55 8.15 -8.54
C ILE A 81 -5.71 9.12 -8.31
N ASN A 82 -6.92 8.59 -8.10
CA ASN A 82 -8.14 9.39 -8.16
C ASN A 82 -8.76 9.67 -6.78
N ARG A 83 -8.35 8.96 -5.74
CA ARG A 83 -9.02 9.03 -4.44
C ARG A 83 -8.12 9.42 -3.28
N ALA A 84 -6.86 9.03 -3.29
CA ALA A 84 -5.92 9.32 -2.21
C ALA A 84 -5.35 10.74 -2.31
N ASP A 85 -5.20 11.40 -1.15
CA ASP A 85 -4.47 12.66 -1.04
C ASP A 85 -2.97 12.42 -0.81
N TYR A 86 -2.62 11.29 -0.22
CA TYR A 86 -1.23 10.86 0.01
C TYR A 86 -1.15 9.35 0.26
N VAL A 87 0.06 8.80 0.10
CA VAL A 87 0.35 7.38 0.33
C VAL A 87 1.25 7.24 1.55
N ILE A 88 0.92 6.30 2.43
CA ILE A 88 1.82 5.80 3.47
C ILE A 88 2.27 4.41 3.06
N CYS A 89 3.57 4.22 2.91
CA CYS A 89 4.14 2.96 2.46
C CYS A 89 5.10 2.37 3.48
N LEU A 90 4.87 1.13 3.89
CA LEU A 90 5.86 0.34 4.62
C LEU A 90 6.74 -0.42 3.62
N TRP A 91 8.04 -0.15 3.66
CA TRP A 91 9.04 -0.81 2.85
C TRP A 91 9.87 -1.76 3.71
N ASP A 92 9.69 -3.04 3.54
CA ASP A 92 10.35 -4.11 4.28
C ASP A 92 10.65 -5.32 3.36
N ASP A 93 11.13 -6.42 3.91
CA ASP A 93 11.41 -7.64 3.14
C ASP A 93 10.18 -8.19 2.42
N GLY A 94 8.98 -7.94 2.95
CA GLY A 94 7.73 -8.42 2.36
C GLY A 94 7.41 -7.82 1.00
N VAL A 95 7.93 -6.63 0.66
CA VAL A 95 7.68 -5.97 -0.63
C VAL A 95 8.61 -6.47 -1.74
N LEU A 96 9.74 -7.11 -1.40
CA LEU A 96 10.79 -7.44 -2.39
C LEU A 96 10.36 -8.51 -3.38
N LYS A 97 9.46 -9.40 -3.00
CA LYS A 97 8.97 -10.51 -3.84
C LYS A 97 7.75 -10.17 -4.67
N GLY A 98 7.03 -9.13 -4.29
CA GLY A 98 5.83 -8.67 -5.00
C GLY A 98 6.10 -7.43 -5.85
N GLY A 99 5.19 -7.12 -6.76
CA GLY A 99 5.29 -5.94 -7.64
C GLY A 99 4.33 -4.81 -7.30
N GLY A 100 3.28 -5.07 -6.53
CA GLY A 100 2.18 -4.13 -6.29
C GLY A 100 2.63 -2.84 -5.61
N THR A 101 3.36 -2.95 -4.52
CA THR A 101 3.86 -1.80 -3.77
C THR A 101 4.83 -0.94 -4.60
N HIS A 102 5.68 -1.56 -5.42
CA HIS A 102 6.54 -0.85 -6.37
C HIS A 102 5.71 -0.01 -7.35
N GLY A 103 4.67 -0.60 -7.91
CA GLY A 103 3.75 0.06 -8.83
C GLY A 103 3.00 1.22 -8.17
N GLU A 104 2.44 1.01 -6.99
CA GLU A 104 1.70 2.03 -6.24
C GLU A 104 2.56 3.24 -5.90
N VAL A 105 3.78 3.04 -5.40
CA VAL A 105 4.73 4.13 -5.10
C VAL A 105 5.13 4.88 -6.35
N THR A 106 5.45 4.17 -7.43
CA THR A 106 5.85 4.77 -8.70
C THR A 106 4.74 5.61 -9.30
N ILE A 107 3.51 5.08 -9.35
CA ILE A 107 2.38 5.81 -9.94
C ILE A 107 1.97 7.02 -9.08
N ALA A 108 2.04 6.91 -7.76
CA ALA A 108 1.80 8.03 -6.86
C ALA A 108 2.78 9.17 -7.15
N TYR A 109 4.08 8.88 -7.23
CA TYR A 109 5.09 9.86 -7.60
C TYR A 109 4.80 10.50 -8.96
N HIS A 110 4.48 9.69 -9.97
CA HIS A 110 4.21 10.18 -11.33
C HIS A 110 3.02 11.14 -11.38
N HIS A 111 2.01 10.92 -10.55
CA HIS A 111 0.83 11.78 -10.43
C HIS A 111 0.96 12.91 -9.41
N GLY A 112 2.14 13.13 -8.84
CA GLY A 112 2.38 14.19 -7.88
C GLY A 112 1.71 13.98 -6.51
N ILE A 113 1.38 12.74 -6.18
CA ILE A 113 0.76 12.36 -4.89
C ILE A 113 1.89 12.09 -3.90
N PRO A 114 1.91 12.76 -2.73
CA PRO A 114 2.96 12.56 -1.74
C PRO A 114 3.05 11.10 -1.26
N VAL A 115 4.29 10.60 -1.17
CA VAL A 115 4.59 9.25 -0.66
C VAL A 115 5.45 9.38 0.59
N TYR A 116 4.90 8.99 1.73
CA TYR A 116 5.58 8.90 3.02
C TYR A 116 6.03 7.47 3.25
N LEU A 117 7.34 7.24 3.15
CA LEU A 117 7.94 5.91 3.14
C LEU A 117 8.54 5.57 4.50
N VAL A 118 8.06 4.52 5.14
CA VAL A 118 8.68 3.94 6.34
C VAL A 118 9.57 2.78 5.89
N ASN A 119 10.88 2.97 5.96
CA ASN A 119 11.86 1.99 5.51
C ASN A 119 12.40 1.16 6.68
N ARG A 120 12.28 -0.16 6.58
CA ARG A 120 12.78 -1.14 7.55
C ARG A 120 14.03 -1.88 7.07
N LEU A 121 14.49 -1.61 5.86
CA LEU A 121 15.72 -2.19 5.32
C LEU A 121 16.93 -1.29 5.66
N PRO A 122 18.15 -1.83 5.66
CA PRO A 122 19.33 -0.98 5.61
C PRO A 122 19.24 0.01 4.44
N PHE A 123 19.65 1.26 4.66
CA PHE A 123 19.48 2.30 3.62
C PHE A 123 20.16 1.94 2.31
N GLU A 124 21.33 1.29 2.37
CA GLU A 124 22.05 0.81 1.20
C GLU A 124 21.27 -0.23 0.37
N ASP A 125 20.33 -0.95 0.99
CA ASP A 125 19.51 -1.97 0.33
C ASP A 125 18.19 -1.40 -0.19
N LEU A 126 17.86 -0.16 0.14
CA LEU A 126 16.69 0.52 -0.40
C LEU A 126 16.93 0.88 -1.87
N SER A 127 16.02 0.45 -2.74
CA SER A 127 16.06 0.79 -4.16
C SER A 127 16.16 2.30 -4.38
N GLY A 128 17.14 2.72 -5.20
CA GLY A 128 17.27 4.14 -5.58
C GLY A 128 16.04 4.68 -6.29
N TRP A 129 15.35 3.84 -7.07
CA TRP A 129 14.08 4.20 -7.71
C TRP A 129 13.00 4.52 -6.68
N ILE A 130 12.80 3.63 -5.72
CA ILE A 130 11.76 3.79 -4.69
C ILE A 130 12.09 4.97 -3.75
N PHE A 131 13.34 5.09 -3.31
CA PHE A 131 13.78 6.22 -2.53
C PHE A 131 13.50 7.55 -3.24
N SER A 132 13.79 7.62 -4.54
CA SER A 132 13.58 8.83 -5.35
C SER A 132 12.09 9.13 -5.62
N CYS A 133 11.23 8.13 -5.58
CA CYS A 133 9.78 8.30 -5.66
C CYS A 133 9.16 8.77 -4.34
N SER A 134 9.85 8.64 -3.21
CA SER A 134 9.33 9.06 -1.91
C SER A 134 9.41 10.59 -1.74
N THR A 135 8.40 11.15 -1.09
CA THR A 135 8.41 12.56 -0.68
C THR A 135 9.28 12.73 0.57
N GLU A 136 9.14 11.80 1.51
CA GLU A 136 9.90 11.79 2.76
C GLU A 136 10.10 10.36 3.27
N LEU A 137 11.27 10.11 3.88
CA LEU A 137 11.67 8.81 4.41
C LEU A 137 11.71 8.83 5.93
N PHE A 138 11.16 7.78 6.54
CA PHE A 138 11.13 7.60 8.00
C PHE A 138 11.71 6.24 8.37
N LEU A 139 12.32 6.16 9.56
CA LEU A 139 12.85 4.92 10.10
C LEU A 139 11.77 4.06 10.77
N ASP A 140 10.72 4.70 11.26
CA ASP A 140 9.60 4.04 11.95
C ASP A 140 8.31 4.85 11.85
N PHE A 141 7.22 4.23 12.29
CA PHE A 141 5.90 4.87 12.27
C PHE A 141 5.76 6.02 13.26
N ASP A 142 6.55 6.09 14.31
CA ASP A 142 6.45 7.19 15.28
C ASP A 142 7.00 8.47 14.67
N GLN A 143 8.13 8.40 13.97
CA GLN A 143 8.65 9.53 13.18
C GLN A 143 7.65 10.00 12.11
N LEU A 144 7.03 9.05 11.39
CA LEU A 144 5.98 9.37 10.42
C LEU A 144 4.82 10.12 11.07
N LYS A 145 4.31 9.62 12.19
CA LYS A 145 3.17 10.23 12.90
C LYS A 145 3.49 11.65 13.36
N GLU A 146 4.67 11.88 13.93
CA GLU A 146 5.12 13.22 14.33
C GLU A 146 5.12 14.18 13.12
N ASN A 147 5.62 13.72 11.99
CA ASN A 147 5.63 14.52 10.77
C ASN A 147 4.22 14.82 10.24
N LEU A 148 3.34 13.81 10.21
CA LEU A 148 1.96 14.00 9.76
C LEU A 148 1.20 15.01 10.65
N LEU A 149 1.44 14.98 11.96
CA LEU A 149 0.86 15.99 12.88
C LEU A 149 1.36 17.40 12.56
N LYS A 150 2.61 17.58 12.18
CA LYS A 150 3.15 18.91 11.79
C LYS A 150 2.57 19.39 10.46
N LEU A 151 2.33 18.47 9.53
CA LEU A 151 1.86 18.83 8.19
C LEU A 151 0.35 19.08 8.11
N TYR A 152 -0.43 18.33 8.88
CA TYR A 152 -1.89 18.24 8.68
C TYR A 152 -2.72 18.62 9.91
N ASN A 153 -2.10 18.96 11.00
CA ASN A 153 -2.84 19.31 12.22
C ASN A 153 -3.02 20.83 12.38
#